data_f9431c7b23b039c5bf98c7dc6b4a2430
#
_entry.id   f9431c7b23b039c5bf98c7dc6b4a2430
#
_cell.length_a   1.000
_cell.length_b   1.000
_cell.length_c   1.000
_cell.angle_alpha   90.00
_cell.angle_beta   90.00
_cell.angle_gamma   90.00
#
_symmetry.space_group_name_H-M   'P 1'
#
loop_
_entity.id
_entity.type
_entity.pdbx_description
1 polymer ?
#
loop_
_entity_poly.entity_id
_entity_poly.type
_entity_poly.pdbx_seq_one_letter_code
_entity_poly.pdbx_strand_id
1 'polypeptide(L)'
;EPLDEITKQRYIEEFTQLRRVNPPYSNLLLFSATVEAFLMSIDAPYDAYRISSALRKIEEWYVGDSWYSDGEHFAFDYYNSFVIQPMYVEVLQECVKKKILVNPRQLDLAVQRLQRHAAIQERLISPEGTFPVFGRSITYRVGALQILAMTAWHEKLPSEVSEGQVRSALVAVMKRMFSVEGNFNESGFLQLGFAG
;
A
#
# COMPACT_ATOMS: atom_id res chain seq x y z
N GLU A 1 -12.19 -21.14 5.89
CA GLU A 1 -12.60 -21.44 7.27
C GLU A 1 -11.89 -20.48 8.23
N PRO A 2 -12.56 -20.04 9.31
CA PRO A 2 -11.90 -19.23 10.31
C PRO A 2 -10.81 -20.04 11.02
N LEU A 3 -9.71 -19.38 11.40
CA LEU A 3 -8.63 -20.00 12.17
C LEU A 3 -9.15 -20.44 13.56
N ASP A 4 -8.64 -21.58 14.05
CA ASP A 4 -8.87 -22.01 15.42
C ASP A 4 -8.17 -21.10 16.44
N GLU A 5 -8.61 -21.12 17.69
CA GLU A 5 -8.11 -20.21 18.72
C GLU A 5 -6.63 -20.42 19.06
N ILE A 6 -6.11 -21.63 18.95
CA ILE A 6 -4.70 -21.92 19.21
C ILE A 6 -3.84 -21.28 18.11
N THR A 7 -4.25 -21.41 16.85
CA THR A 7 -3.57 -20.80 15.71
C THR A 7 -3.63 -19.27 15.79
N LYS A 8 -4.78 -18.69 16.13
CA LYS A 8 -4.89 -17.22 16.35
C LYS A 8 -3.94 -16.75 17.45
N GLN A 9 -3.89 -17.44 18.58
CA GLN A 9 -3.00 -17.06 19.69
C GLN A 9 -1.53 -17.10 19.27
N ARG A 10 -1.10 -18.11 18.52
CA ARG A 10 0.25 -18.18 17.97
C ARG A 10 0.59 -17.02 17.06
N TYR A 11 -0.34 -16.60 16.18
CA TYR A 11 -0.13 -15.41 15.36
C TYR A 11 0.00 -14.13 16.19
N ILE A 12 -0.81 -13.96 17.23
CA ILE A 12 -0.70 -12.80 18.14
C ILE A 12 0.67 -12.79 18.82
N GLU A 13 1.16 -13.91 19.29
CA GLU A 13 2.48 -14.05 19.91
C GLU A 13 3.59 -13.69 18.92
N GLU A 14 3.56 -14.23 17.70
CA GLU A 14 4.54 -13.93 16.65
C GLU A 14 4.52 -12.45 16.27
N PHE A 15 3.35 -11.86 16.04
CA PHE A 15 3.24 -10.44 15.72
C PHE A 15 3.74 -9.53 16.87
N THR A 16 3.49 -9.92 18.12
CA THR A 16 4.01 -9.19 19.28
C THR A 16 5.54 -9.24 19.34
N GLN A 17 6.17 -10.32 18.90
CA GLN A 17 7.64 -10.42 18.85
C GLN A 17 8.27 -9.47 17.84
N LEU A 18 7.53 -9.04 16.80
CA LEU A 18 8.02 -8.05 15.81
C LEU A 18 8.35 -6.68 16.44
N ARG A 19 7.89 -6.41 17.65
CA ARG A 19 8.30 -5.23 18.45
C ARG A 19 9.80 -5.16 18.73
N ARG A 20 10.52 -6.28 18.64
CA ARG A 20 11.98 -6.33 18.75
C ARG A 20 12.68 -5.69 17.55
N VAL A 21 11.99 -5.57 16.43
CA VAL A 21 12.51 -4.96 15.21
C VAL A 21 12.24 -3.47 15.23
N ASN A 22 13.30 -2.68 15.06
CA ASN A 22 13.18 -1.24 14.84
C ASN A 22 13.16 -1.00 13.32
N PRO A 23 12.03 -0.61 12.73
CA PRO A 23 11.97 -0.34 11.30
C PRO A 23 12.83 0.89 10.96
N PRO A 24 13.53 0.88 9.82
CA PRO A 24 14.17 2.07 9.30
C PRO A 24 13.19 3.22 9.09
N TYR A 25 13.71 4.45 9.14
CA TYR A 25 12.94 5.69 8.93
C TYR A 25 12.60 5.88 7.45
N SER A 26 11.60 5.13 6.99
CA SER A 26 11.08 5.10 5.61
C SER A 26 9.65 4.56 5.61
N ASN A 27 9.14 4.15 4.44
CA ASN A 27 7.87 3.43 4.32
C ASN A 27 7.75 2.25 5.31
N LEU A 28 8.88 1.68 5.75
CA LEU A 28 8.92 0.55 6.67
C LEU A 28 8.31 0.83 8.06
N LEU A 29 8.15 2.09 8.44
CA LEU A 29 7.39 2.46 9.66
C LEU A 29 5.94 1.97 9.57
N LEU A 30 5.35 1.95 8.37
CA LEU A 30 3.97 1.50 8.18
C LEU A 30 3.80 0.00 8.41
N PHE A 31 4.81 -0.83 8.14
CA PHE A 31 4.73 -2.26 8.48
C PHE A 31 4.57 -2.47 9.97
N SER A 32 5.34 -1.72 10.77
CA SER A 32 5.19 -1.75 12.23
C SER A 32 3.80 -1.26 12.67
N ALA A 33 3.32 -0.16 12.09
CA ALA A 33 2.00 0.39 12.40
C ALA A 33 0.86 -0.56 11.98
N THR A 34 0.98 -1.23 10.84
CA THR A 34 -0.03 -2.18 10.34
C THR A 34 -0.15 -3.39 11.27
N VAL A 35 0.97 -3.92 11.76
CA VAL A 35 0.96 -5.01 12.75
C VAL A 35 0.25 -4.58 14.03
N GLU A 36 0.57 -3.42 14.55
CA GLU A 36 -0.06 -2.91 15.78
C GLU A 36 -1.54 -2.54 15.56
N ALA A 37 -1.90 -2.01 14.40
CA ALA A 37 -3.29 -1.75 14.05
C ALA A 37 -4.10 -3.04 13.91
N PHE A 38 -3.49 -4.11 13.37
CA PHE A 38 -4.10 -5.43 13.36
C PHE A 38 -4.33 -5.95 14.78
N LEU A 39 -3.33 -5.92 15.66
CA LEU A 39 -3.49 -6.33 17.06
C LEU A 39 -4.59 -5.51 17.76
N MET A 40 -4.63 -4.20 17.53
CA MET A 40 -5.68 -3.31 18.01
C MET A 40 -7.07 -3.71 17.48
N SER A 41 -7.17 -4.10 16.20
CA SER A 41 -8.45 -4.46 15.56
C SER A 41 -9.13 -5.69 16.22
N ILE A 42 -8.34 -6.60 16.73
CA ILE A 42 -8.78 -7.84 17.40
C ILE A 42 -8.77 -7.73 18.94
N ASP A 43 -8.66 -6.52 19.48
CA ASP A 43 -8.60 -6.23 20.91
C ASP A 43 -7.45 -6.94 21.67
N ALA A 44 -6.37 -7.28 20.96
CA ALA A 44 -5.13 -7.75 21.54
C ALA A 44 -4.27 -6.57 22.05
N PRO A 45 -3.33 -6.80 22.99
CA PRO A 45 -2.39 -5.75 23.43
C PRO A 45 -1.58 -5.20 22.25
N TYR A 46 -1.63 -3.89 22.02
CA TYR A 46 -0.95 -3.19 20.92
C TYR A 46 -0.12 -2.00 21.43
N ASP A 47 0.85 -1.57 20.62
CA ASP A 47 1.68 -0.41 20.89
C ASP A 47 1.16 0.82 20.12
N ALA A 48 0.42 1.66 20.84
CA ALA A 48 -0.16 2.91 20.31
C ALA A 48 0.90 3.91 19.82
N TYR A 49 2.11 3.89 20.40
CA TYR A 49 3.18 4.79 19.98
C TYR A 49 3.72 4.42 18.60
N ARG A 50 3.86 3.13 18.27
CA ARG A 50 4.28 2.68 16.94
C ARG A 50 3.30 3.11 15.87
N ILE A 51 1.99 3.03 16.13
CA ILE A 51 0.97 3.53 15.22
C ILE A 51 1.09 5.05 15.06
N SER A 52 1.02 5.80 16.16
CA SER A 52 0.98 7.26 16.12
C SER A 52 2.25 7.90 15.56
N SER A 53 3.43 7.31 15.84
CA SER A 53 4.69 7.82 15.31
C SER A 53 4.81 7.57 13.81
N ALA A 54 4.40 6.40 13.31
CA ALA A 54 4.41 6.11 11.89
C ALA A 54 3.46 7.03 11.13
N LEU A 55 2.19 7.17 11.59
CA LEU A 55 1.21 8.04 10.94
C LEU A 55 1.70 9.50 10.87
N ARG A 56 2.34 9.99 11.93
CA ARG A 56 2.91 11.35 11.98
C ARG A 56 4.05 11.52 10.99
N LYS A 57 4.96 10.54 10.90
CA LYS A 57 6.10 10.60 9.98
C LYS A 57 5.65 10.54 8.52
N ILE A 58 4.70 9.68 8.19
CA ILE A 58 4.14 9.65 6.83
C ILE A 58 3.52 11.00 6.46
N GLU A 59 2.79 11.65 7.37
CA GLU A 59 2.22 12.97 7.11
C GLU A 59 3.29 14.05 6.94
N GLU A 60 4.38 14.01 7.70
CA GLU A 60 5.54 14.91 7.55
C GLU A 60 6.22 14.74 6.18
N TRP A 61 6.19 13.55 5.59
CA TRP A 61 6.79 13.26 4.29
C TRP A 61 5.87 13.49 3.09
N TYR A 62 4.70 14.06 3.30
CA TYR A 62 3.82 14.46 2.21
C TYR A 62 4.44 15.62 1.41
N VAL A 63 4.63 15.41 0.10
CA VAL A 63 5.30 16.38 -0.79
C VAL A 63 4.36 17.11 -1.74
N GLY A 64 3.06 16.86 -1.63
CA GLY A 64 2.04 17.50 -2.48
C GLY A 64 1.53 16.61 -3.61
N ASP A 65 0.44 17.01 -4.24
CA ASP A 65 -0.24 16.33 -5.36
C ASP A 65 -0.33 14.80 -5.22
N SER A 66 -0.72 14.35 -4.03
CA SER A 66 -0.89 12.94 -3.66
C SER A 66 0.39 12.09 -3.60
N TRP A 67 1.55 12.71 -3.49
CA TRP A 67 2.81 12.00 -3.35
C TRP A 67 3.39 12.15 -1.95
N TYR A 68 4.07 11.10 -1.50
CA TYR A 68 4.84 11.06 -0.26
C TYR A 68 6.30 10.73 -0.59
N SER A 69 7.24 11.37 0.09
CA SER A 69 8.63 10.93 0.07
C SER A 69 8.77 9.60 0.82
N ASP A 70 9.65 8.73 0.34
CA ASP A 70 9.95 7.48 1.04
C ASP A 70 11.06 7.70 2.08
N GLY A 71 10.69 8.40 3.15
CA GLY A 71 11.57 8.76 4.23
C GLY A 71 11.97 10.24 4.25
N GLU A 72 12.93 10.57 5.11
CA GLU A 72 13.35 11.92 5.42
C GLU A 72 14.01 12.65 4.23
N HIS A 73 14.78 11.92 3.43
CA HIS A 73 15.35 12.44 2.20
C HIS A 73 14.42 12.18 1.04
N PHE A 74 14.21 13.20 0.19
CA PHE A 74 13.31 13.08 -0.96
C PHE A 74 13.62 11.84 -1.79
N ALA A 75 12.65 10.93 -1.85
CA ALA A 75 12.68 9.73 -2.67
C ALA A 75 11.31 9.53 -3.31
N PHE A 76 11.30 9.46 -4.64
CA PHE A 76 10.10 9.37 -5.45
C PHE A 76 10.07 8.02 -6.16
N ASP A 77 9.18 7.13 -5.72
CA ASP A 77 9.14 5.75 -6.19
C ASP A 77 7.75 5.10 -6.09
N TYR A 78 7.65 3.87 -6.56
CA TYR A 78 6.42 3.09 -6.54
C TYR A 78 6.01 2.56 -5.16
N TYR A 79 6.80 2.77 -4.11
CA TYR A 79 6.33 2.50 -2.75
C TYR A 79 5.16 3.39 -2.33
N ASN A 80 4.97 4.55 -2.98
CA ASN A 80 3.74 5.34 -2.82
C ASN A 80 2.49 4.51 -3.06
N SER A 81 2.51 3.71 -4.13
CA SER A 81 1.39 2.88 -4.52
C SER A 81 1.38 1.51 -3.84
N PHE A 82 2.55 0.90 -3.68
CA PHE A 82 2.63 -0.46 -3.18
C PHE A 82 2.48 -0.55 -1.65
N VAL A 83 3.00 0.44 -0.91
CA VAL A 83 3.09 0.42 0.54
C VAL A 83 2.47 1.66 1.19
N ILE A 84 2.97 2.87 0.85
CA ILE A 84 2.73 4.05 1.68
C ILE A 84 1.23 4.37 1.77
N GLN A 85 0.58 4.64 0.67
CA GLN A 85 -0.81 5.06 0.71
C GLN A 85 -1.78 3.94 1.10
N PRO A 86 -1.65 2.69 0.59
CA PRO A 86 -2.50 1.61 1.03
C PRO A 86 -2.45 1.37 2.54
N MET A 87 -1.26 1.15 3.09
CA MET A 87 -1.10 0.88 4.53
C MET A 87 -1.48 2.09 5.39
N TYR A 88 -1.17 3.32 4.93
CA TYR A 88 -1.54 4.54 5.65
C TYR A 88 -3.06 4.66 5.79
N VAL A 89 -3.81 4.45 4.70
CA VAL A 89 -5.27 4.48 4.72
C VAL A 89 -5.84 3.36 5.59
N GLU A 90 -5.34 2.14 5.47
CA GLU A 90 -5.81 0.99 6.26
C GLU A 90 -5.59 1.20 7.77
N VAL A 91 -4.41 1.67 8.17
CA VAL A 91 -4.12 1.98 9.58
C VAL A 91 -5.03 3.09 10.11
N LEU A 92 -5.26 4.16 9.31
CA LEU A 92 -6.18 5.22 9.67
C LEU A 92 -7.62 4.72 9.81
N GLN A 93 -8.07 3.83 8.92
CA GLN A 93 -9.41 3.23 8.98
C GLN A 93 -9.62 2.47 10.29
N GLU A 94 -8.65 1.65 10.70
CA GLU A 94 -8.75 0.92 11.97
C GLU A 94 -8.72 1.86 13.19
N CYS A 95 -7.91 2.91 13.17
CA CYS A 95 -7.90 3.92 14.22
C CYS A 95 -9.25 4.67 14.33
N VAL A 96 -9.84 5.05 13.20
CA VAL A 96 -11.16 5.72 13.18
C VAL A 96 -12.25 4.78 13.67
N LYS A 97 -12.25 3.52 13.24
CA LYS A 97 -13.20 2.49 13.66
C LYS A 97 -13.14 2.25 15.17
N LYS A 98 -11.97 2.21 15.74
CA LYS A 98 -11.76 2.09 17.19
C LYS A 98 -11.90 3.43 17.96
N LYS A 99 -12.06 4.57 17.25
CA LYS A 99 -12.19 5.94 17.80
C LYS A 99 -11.01 6.37 18.65
N ILE A 100 -9.80 6.04 18.24
CA ILE A 100 -8.56 6.33 18.96
C ILE A 100 -7.47 6.84 18.02
N LEU A 101 -6.51 7.58 18.60
CA LEU A 101 -5.25 8.05 18.00
C LEU A 101 -5.35 9.09 16.89
N VAL A 102 -6.44 9.16 16.12
CA VAL A 102 -6.55 10.02 14.95
C VAL A 102 -7.87 10.79 14.91
N ASN A 103 -7.85 11.92 14.22
CA ASN A 103 -9.05 12.65 13.84
C ASN A 103 -9.63 12.03 12.54
N PRO A 104 -10.96 11.77 12.43
CA PRO A 104 -11.57 11.27 11.20
C PRO A 104 -11.23 12.08 9.94
N ARG A 105 -11.04 13.40 10.05
CA ARG A 105 -10.60 14.25 8.93
C ARG A 105 -9.26 13.83 8.32
N GLN A 106 -8.39 13.20 9.09
CA GLN A 106 -7.11 12.70 8.59
C GLN A 106 -7.34 11.54 7.61
N LEU A 107 -8.28 10.65 7.92
CA LEU A 107 -8.68 9.58 7.00
C LEU A 107 -9.31 10.15 5.72
N ASP A 108 -10.23 11.13 5.84
CA ASP A 108 -10.85 11.76 4.68
C ASP A 108 -9.81 12.36 3.74
N LEU A 109 -8.81 13.05 4.29
CA LEU A 109 -7.72 13.63 3.53
C LEU A 109 -6.84 12.56 2.86
N ALA A 110 -6.52 11.49 3.57
CA ALA A 110 -5.75 10.38 3.03
C ALA A 110 -6.49 9.68 1.87
N VAL A 111 -7.81 9.51 1.99
CA VAL A 111 -8.65 8.96 0.91
C VAL A 111 -8.68 9.89 -0.29
N GLN A 112 -8.81 11.20 -0.11
CA GLN A 112 -8.75 12.18 -1.22
C GLN A 112 -7.40 12.11 -1.95
N ARG A 113 -6.29 11.99 -1.23
CA ARG A 113 -4.95 11.81 -1.81
C ARG A 113 -4.86 10.48 -2.57
N LEU A 114 -5.41 9.40 -2.01
CA LEU A 114 -5.49 8.08 -2.68
C LEU A 114 -6.24 8.17 -4.01
N GLN A 115 -7.40 8.83 -4.03
CA GLN A 115 -8.21 9.07 -5.24
C GLN A 115 -7.44 9.86 -6.29
N ARG A 116 -6.77 10.95 -5.89
CA ARG A 116 -5.95 11.76 -6.78
C ARG A 116 -4.79 10.95 -7.37
N HIS A 117 -4.15 10.12 -6.55
CA HIS A 117 -3.06 9.25 -7.02
C HIS A 117 -3.56 8.18 -8.01
N ALA A 118 -4.73 7.62 -7.78
CA ALA A 118 -5.35 6.67 -8.71
C ALA A 118 -5.58 7.31 -10.09
N ALA A 119 -6.06 8.55 -10.15
CA ALA A 119 -6.22 9.29 -11.40
C ALA A 119 -4.86 9.53 -12.11
N ILE A 120 -3.81 9.83 -11.35
CA ILE A 120 -2.45 9.97 -11.91
C ILE A 120 -1.97 8.64 -12.46
N GLN A 121 -2.13 7.54 -11.72
CA GLN A 121 -1.67 6.22 -12.15
C GLN A 121 -2.38 5.74 -13.42
N GLU A 122 -3.69 5.94 -13.51
CA GLU A 122 -4.43 5.57 -14.73
C GLU A 122 -3.85 6.25 -15.97
N ARG A 123 -3.55 7.55 -15.87
CA ARG A 123 -2.98 8.34 -16.98
C ARG A 123 -1.52 8.01 -17.31
N LEU A 124 -0.78 7.41 -16.39
CA LEU A 124 0.59 6.97 -16.63
C LEU A 124 0.66 5.64 -17.40
N ILE A 125 -0.44 4.91 -17.50
CA ILE A 125 -0.48 3.63 -18.21
C ILE A 125 -0.81 3.88 -19.68
N SER A 126 0.08 3.42 -20.56
CA SER A 126 -0.16 3.48 -22.01
C SER A 126 -1.19 2.42 -22.45
N PRO A 127 -1.81 2.60 -23.63
CA PRO A 127 -2.69 1.57 -24.20
C PRO A 127 -2.04 0.20 -24.34
N GLU A 128 -0.70 0.16 -24.52
CA GLU A 128 0.10 -1.06 -24.65
C GLU A 128 0.46 -1.69 -23.29
N GLY A 129 0.05 -1.07 -22.17
CA GLY A 129 0.32 -1.56 -20.83
C GLY A 129 1.71 -1.24 -20.29
N THR A 130 2.39 -0.22 -20.85
CA THR A 130 3.63 0.30 -20.28
C THR A 130 3.35 1.42 -19.28
N PHE A 131 4.26 1.67 -18.37
CA PHE A 131 4.23 2.80 -17.45
C PHE A 131 5.65 3.30 -17.16
N PRO A 132 5.83 4.56 -16.70
CA PRO A 132 7.15 5.16 -16.53
C PRO A 132 8.04 4.40 -15.57
N VAL A 133 9.31 4.29 -15.90
CA VAL A 133 10.35 3.70 -15.05
C VAL A 133 11.00 4.81 -14.23
N PHE A 134 10.65 4.90 -12.94
CA PHE A 134 11.28 5.85 -12.02
C PHE A 134 11.42 5.27 -10.61
N GLY A 135 12.42 5.77 -9.87
CA GLY A 135 12.69 5.34 -8.51
C GLY A 135 13.02 3.84 -8.41
N ARG A 136 12.58 3.22 -7.33
CA ARG A 136 12.78 1.79 -7.04
C ARG A 136 11.43 1.05 -7.01
N SER A 137 11.48 -0.26 -6.83
CA SER A 137 10.29 -1.11 -6.65
C SER A 137 9.47 -1.39 -7.91
N ILE A 138 10.00 -1.08 -9.09
CA ILE A 138 9.38 -1.38 -10.38
C ILE A 138 9.24 -2.89 -10.58
N THR A 139 10.17 -3.66 -10.02
CA THR A 139 10.18 -5.14 -10.07
C THR A 139 8.99 -5.77 -9.35
N TYR A 140 8.23 -5.03 -8.58
CA TYR A 140 6.97 -5.50 -7.99
C TYR A 140 5.83 -5.59 -9.01
N ARG A 141 6.09 -5.25 -10.25
CA ARG A 141 5.18 -5.41 -11.39
C ARG A 141 3.83 -4.75 -11.11
N VAL A 142 2.76 -5.51 -11.21
CA VAL A 142 1.39 -5.01 -10.98
C VAL A 142 1.17 -4.42 -9.59
N GLY A 143 1.99 -4.76 -8.60
CA GLY A 143 1.96 -4.13 -7.28
C GLY A 143 2.25 -2.62 -7.32
N ALA A 144 3.00 -2.14 -8.33
CA ALA A 144 3.20 -0.71 -8.57
C ALA A 144 1.88 0.06 -8.82
N LEU A 145 0.81 -0.64 -9.18
CA LEU A 145 -0.50 -0.07 -9.50
C LEU A 145 -1.56 -0.38 -8.43
N GLN A 146 -1.14 -0.76 -7.23
CA GLN A 146 -2.05 -1.19 -6.15
C GLN A 146 -3.06 -0.11 -5.77
N ILE A 147 -2.68 1.18 -5.78
CA ILE A 147 -3.62 2.27 -5.47
C ILE A 147 -4.79 2.28 -6.45
N LEU A 148 -4.52 2.14 -7.75
CA LEU A 148 -5.56 2.12 -8.76
C LEU A 148 -6.56 0.98 -8.52
N ALA A 149 -6.04 -0.22 -8.24
CA ALA A 149 -6.85 -1.38 -7.91
C ALA A 149 -7.62 -1.21 -6.60
N MET A 150 -6.95 -0.74 -5.54
CA MET A 150 -7.54 -0.55 -4.21
C MET A 150 -8.65 0.50 -4.23
N THR A 151 -8.45 1.60 -4.94
CA THR A 151 -9.45 2.68 -5.05
C THR A 151 -10.72 2.20 -5.76
N ALA A 152 -10.57 1.35 -6.78
CA ALA A 152 -11.70 0.71 -7.44
C ALA A 152 -12.40 -0.31 -6.50
N TRP A 153 -11.63 -1.14 -5.82
CA TRP A 153 -12.15 -2.14 -4.87
C TRP A 153 -12.98 -1.52 -3.74
N HIS A 154 -12.55 -0.38 -3.23
CA HIS A 154 -13.24 0.35 -2.17
C HIS A 154 -14.38 1.27 -2.68
N GLU A 155 -14.70 1.22 -3.98
CA GLU A 155 -15.71 2.10 -4.61
C GLU A 155 -15.43 3.59 -4.36
N LYS A 156 -14.14 3.97 -4.40
CA LYS A 156 -13.63 5.32 -4.14
C LYS A 156 -12.95 5.94 -5.36
N LEU A 157 -13.27 5.49 -6.57
CA LEU A 157 -12.73 6.09 -7.78
C LEU A 157 -13.12 7.57 -7.88
N PRO A 158 -12.19 8.45 -8.32
CA PRO A 158 -12.55 9.82 -8.63
C PRO A 158 -13.45 9.87 -9.86
N SER A 159 -14.26 10.94 -9.98
CA SER A 159 -15.27 11.07 -11.03
C SER A 159 -14.72 11.01 -12.46
N GLU A 160 -13.45 11.35 -12.64
CA GLU A 160 -12.77 11.35 -13.93
C GLU A 160 -12.20 9.98 -14.34
N VAL A 161 -12.32 8.95 -13.49
CA VAL A 161 -11.83 7.58 -13.77
C VAL A 161 -12.95 6.58 -13.58
N SER A 162 -13.36 5.92 -14.64
CA SER A 162 -14.38 4.89 -14.59
C SER A 162 -13.78 3.51 -14.26
N GLU A 163 -14.60 2.60 -13.72
CA GLU A 163 -14.21 1.21 -13.46
C GLU A 163 -13.73 0.49 -14.75
N GLY A 164 -14.33 0.84 -15.89
CA GLY A 164 -13.91 0.29 -17.20
C GLY A 164 -12.50 0.72 -17.57
N GLN A 165 -12.12 1.98 -17.33
CA GLN A 165 -10.76 2.47 -17.54
C GLN A 165 -9.77 1.74 -16.64
N VAL A 166 -10.07 1.61 -15.34
CA VAL A 166 -9.23 0.87 -14.39
C VAL A 166 -9.02 -0.56 -14.85
N ARG A 167 -10.09 -1.25 -15.19
CA ARG A 167 -10.03 -2.63 -15.68
C ARG A 167 -9.17 -2.76 -16.94
N SER A 168 -9.38 -1.87 -17.91
CA SER A 168 -8.62 -1.86 -19.16
C SER A 168 -7.13 -1.61 -18.92
N ALA A 169 -6.79 -0.62 -18.09
CA ALA A 169 -5.42 -0.28 -17.74
C ALA A 169 -4.71 -1.44 -17.03
N LEU A 170 -5.31 -1.98 -15.98
CA LEU A 170 -4.71 -3.09 -15.22
C LEU A 170 -4.56 -4.36 -16.08
N VAL A 171 -5.55 -4.68 -16.90
CA VAL A 171 -5.48 -5.84 -17.81
C VAL A 171 -4.38 -5.65 -18.86
N ALA A 172 -4.21 -4.44 -19.40
CA ALA A 172 -3.13 -4.16 -20.35
C ALA A 172 -1.76 -4.40 -19.73
N VAL A 173 -1.53 -3.85 -18.51
CA VAL A 173 -0.27 -4.06 -17.78
C VAL A 173 -0.05 -5.52 -17.43
N MET A 174 -1.06 -6.22 -16.91
CA MET A 174 -0.94 -7.63 -16.55
C MET A 174 -0.63 -8.51 -17.75
N LYS A 175 -1.33 -8.30 -18.88
CA LYS A 175 -1.08 -9.04 -20.12
C LYS A 175 0.35 -8.82 -20.59
N ARG A 176 0.81 -7.57 -20.62
CA ARG A 176 2.18 -7.25 -21.02
C ARG A 176 3.21 -7.92 -20.10
N MET A 177 3.05 -7.82 -18.79
CA MET A 177 4.03 -8.36 -17.83
C MET A 177 4.06 -9.88 -17.82
N PHE A 178 2.91 -10.55 -17.92
CA PHE A 178 2.85 -12.00 -17.79
C PHE A 178 3.01 -12.75 -19.13
N SER A 179 2.93 -12.07 -20.26
CA SER A 179 3.17 -12.68 -21.57
C SER A 179 4.64 -12.68 -22.00
N VAL A 180 5.53 -12.00 -21.27
CA VAL A 180 6.95 -11.98 -21.59
C VAL A 180 7.58 -13.33 -21.27
N GLU A 181 8.26 -13.89 -22.27
CA GLU A 181 9.00 -15.14 -22.11
C GLU A 181 10.09 -15.01 -21.03
N GLY A 182 10.22 -16.03 -20.20
CA GLY A 182 11.17 -16.02 -19.07
C GLY A 182 10.70 -15.33 -17.80
N ASN A 183 9.48 -14.79 -17.77
CA ASN A 183 8.93 -14.21 -16.53
C ASN A 183 8.70 -15.23 -15.41
N PHE A 184 8.49 -16.47 -15.79
CA PHE A 184 8.33 -17.59 -14.87
C PHE A 184 9.47 -18.59 -15.06
N ASN A 185 9.99 -19.14 -13.97
CA ASN A 185 10.91 -20.26 -14.03
C ASN A 185 10.16 -21.59 -14.28
N GLU A 186 10.93 -22.67 -14.45
CA GLU A 186 10.38 -24.03 -14.68
C GLU A 186 9.42 -24.51 -13.56
N SER A 187 9.59 -24.02 -12.35
CA SER A 187 8.74 -24.32 -11.19
C SER A 187 7.51 -23.39 -11.09
N GLY A 188 7.30 -22.47 -12.04
CA GLY A 188 6.17 -21.56 -12.08
C GLY A 188 6.29 -20.32 -11.16
N PHE A 189 7.46 -20.08 -10.56
CA PHE A 189 7.71 -18.86 -9.79
C PHE A 189 8.17 -17.71 -10.69
N LEU A 190 7.76 -16.49 -10.33
CA LEU A 190 8.22 -15.28 -11.01
C LEU A 190 9.74 -15.14 -10.90
N GLN A 191 10.37 -14.87 -12.03
CA GLN A 191 11.78 -14.50 -12.09
C GLN A 191 12.01 -13.10 -11.52
N LEU A 192 13.24 -12.85 -11.02
CA LEU A 192 13.66 -11.53 -10.62
C LEU A 192 13.77 -10.61 -11.83
N GLY A 193 13.49 -9.32 -11.62
CA GLY A 193 13.62 -8.30 -12.63
C GLY A 193 12.30 -7.73 -13.11
N PHE A 194 12.43 -6.68 -13.92
CA PHE A 194 11.32 -6.00 -14.57
C PHE A 194 11.19 -6.53 -16.00
N ALA A 195 9.96 -6.90 -16.35
CA ALA A 195 9.61 -7.26 -17.70
C ALA A 195 8.38 -6.45 -18.13
N GLY A 196 8.57 -5.48 -18.98
CA GLY A 196 7.50 -4.59 -19.44
C GLY A 196 7.90 -3.77 -20.65
#